data_a02f5139d5f86ff4d17a7566da56a939
#
_entry.id   a02f5139d5f86ff4d17a7566da56a939
#
_cell.length_a   1.000
_cell.length_b   1.000
_cell.length_c   1.000
_cell.angle_alpha   90.00
_cell.angle_beta   90.00
_cell.angle_gamma   90.00
#
_symmetry.space_group_name_H-M   'P 1'
#
loop_
_entity.id
_entity.type
_entity.pdbx_description
1 polymer ?
#
loop_
_entity_poly.entity_id
_entity_poly.type
_entity_poly.pdbx_seq_one_letter_code
_entity_poly.pdbx_strand_id
1 'polypeptide(L)'
;MTAQNMNSQNSATSTDQADRSMTIDTVAANDNAVTDIPSDDHSDSDNGVDLSAVFEPYFRPDANTIVCGALNEEKVAALAKAGVELVINLQSEDELSFNESAAVERAGMSYEHLPINGAEELKQLKILAFDNILRQYHGKKMAMHCGSGNRVGAAIALRAGWLRGRKMDTAMERGRSHGLTKLEQEVHNRLLVPR
;
A
#
# COMPACT_ATOMS: atom_id res chain seq x y z
N MET A 1 -48.03 -42.12 22.81
CA MET A 1 -49.01 -41.19 23.39
C MET A 1 -48.67 -39.85 22.75
N THR A 2 -49.32 -39.53 21.60
CA THR A 2 -50.53 -38.70 21.48
C THR A 2 -50.29 -37.28 22.03
N ALA A 3 -50.46 -36.16 21.37
CA ALA A 3 -51.20 -35.71 20.18
C ALA A 3 -50.72 -34.29 19.92
N GLN A 4 -50.54 -33.78 18.65
CA GLN A 4 -51.50 -33.09 17.81
C GLN A 4 -52.22 -31.89 18.45
N ASN A 5 -52.07 -30.67 17.86
CA ASN A 5 -53.07 -29.95 17.10
C ASN A 5 -52.58 -28.54 16.81
N MET A 6 -52.45 -28.08 15.58
CA MET A 6 -53.41 -27.64 14.58
C MET A 6 -54.04 -26.25 14.86
N ASN A 7 -53.83 -25.37 13.87
CA ASN A 7 -54.82 -24.50 13.18
C ASN A 7 -54.94 -23.07 13.72
N SER A 8 -55.16 -21.99 13.00
CA SER A 8 -55.71 -21.67 11.68
C SER A 8 -55.44 -20.18 11.39
N GLN A 9 -55.06 -19.85 10.18
CA GLN A 9 -55.76 -19.06 9.15
C GLN A 9 -56.63 -17.86 9.60
N ASN A 10 -56.39 -16.69 8.99
CA ASN A 10 -57.32 -15.92 8.15
C ASN A 10 -56.61 -14.62 7.72
N SER A 11 -56.42 -14.36 6.48
CA SER A 11 -57.25 -13.95 5.36
C SER A 11 -57.76 -12.50 5.44
N ALA A 12 -57.36 -11.82 4.38
CA ALA A 12 -58.16 -11.01 3.45
C ALA A 12 -58.03 -9.50 3.53
N THR A 13 -57.48 -8.97 2.42
CA THR A 13 -58.08 -8.09 1.39
C THR A 13 -58.37 -6.66 1.84
N SER A 14 -58.04 -5.61 1.08
CA SER A 14 -58.43 -5.24 -0.25
C SER A 14 -57.81 -3.89 -0.62
N THR A 15 -57.35 -3.79 -1.87
CA THR A 15 -57.48 -2.70 -2.84
C THR A 15 -57.80 -1.27 -2.37
N ASP A 16 -56.98 -0.28 -2.81
CA ASP A 16 -57.52 0.72 -3.76
C ASP A 16 -56.42 1.41 -4.57
N GLN A 17 -56.73 1.56 -5.86
CA GLN A 17 -55.99 2.30 -6.86
C GLN A 17 -56.36 3.79 -6.79
N ALA A 18 -55.40 4.67 -6.99
CA ALA A 18 -55.65 5.95 -7.65
C ALA A 18 -54.40 6.49 -8.32
N ASP A 19 -54.45 6.34 -9.60
CA ASP A 19 -53.83 7.05 -10.71
C ASP A 19 -53.80 8.58 -10.53
N ARG A 20 -52.65 9.21 -10.92
CA ARG A 20 -52.59 10.48 -11.64
C ARG A 20 -51.18 10.85 -12.01
N SER A 21 -50.83 10.56 -13.25
CA SER A 21 -50.49 11.44 -14.38
C SER A 21 -49.40 12.51 -14.14
N MET A 22 -48.32 12.32 -14.90
CA MET A 22 -47.59 13.25 -15.74
C MET A 22 -47.35 14.69 -15.24
N THR A 23 -46.08 15.06 -15.11
CA THR A 23 -45.52 16.14 -15.94
C THR A 23 -44.02 15.91 -16.13
N ILE A 24 -43.65 15.93 -17.39
CA ILE A 24 -42.25 15.96 -17.89
C ILE A 24 -41.81 17.40 -17.77
N ASP A 25 -40.73 17.66 -17.05
CA ASP A 25 -39.94 18.88 -17.29
C ASP A 25 -38.51 18.49 -17.56
N THR A 26 -38.20 18.62 -18.82
CA THR A 26 -36.85 18.56 -19.39
C THR A 26 -36.13 19.85 -19.01
N VAL A 27 -35.10 19.74 -18.18
CA VAL A 27 -34.11 20.82 -18.08
C VAL A 27 -32.72 20.24 -18.28
N ALA A 28 -32.09 20.90 -19.21
CA ALA A 28 -30.85 20.56 -19.89
C ALA A 28 -29.69 20.18 -18.99
N ALA A 29 -28.90 19.29 -19.55
CA ALA A 29 -27.51 18.98 -19.20
C ALA A 29 -26.67 20.22 -18.94
N ASN A 30 -25.93 20.22 -17.86
CA ASN A 30 -24.68 20.95 -17.79
C ASN A 30 -23.62 20.00 -17.26
N ASP A 31 -23.02 19.25 -18.19
CA ASP A 31 -21.78 18.52 -18.00
C ASP A 31 -20.66 19.55 -17.80
N ASN A 32 -20.20 19.69 -16.61
CA ASN A 32 -18.84 20.06 -16.26
C ASN A 32 -18.61 19.77 -14.76
N ALA A 33 -18.68 18.50 -14.39
CA ALA A 33 -17.99 18.04 -13.20
C ALA A 33 -16.54 17.71 -13.62
N VAL A 34 -15.71 18.73 -13.66
CA VAL A 34 -14.28 18.57 -13.45
C VAL A 34 -14.17 17.99 -12.04
N THR A 35 -13.96 16.70 -11.94
CA THR A 35 -13.51 16.09 -10.70
C THR A 35 -12.12 16.64 -10.43
N ASP A 36 -12.04 17.66 -9.61
CA ASP A 36 -10.84 18.01 -8.89
C ASP A 36 -10.47 16.77 -8.06
N ILE A 37 -9.55 15.98 -8.60
CA ILE A 37 -8.79 15.05 -7.81
C ILE A 37 -7.96 15.95 -6.89
N PRO A 38 -8.18 15.96 -5.57
CA PRO A 38 -7.28 16.69 -4.69
C PRO A 38 -5.89 16.09 -4.91
N SER A 39 -4.99 16.88 -5.42
CA SER A 39 -3.56 16.60 -5.32
C SER A 39 -3.28 16.61 -3.82
N ASP A 40 -3.16 15.42 -3.22
CA ASP A 40 -2.68 15.28 -1.85
C ASP A 40 -1.30 15.92 -1.79
N ASP A 41 -1.27 17.18 -1.38
CA ASP A 41 -0.02 17.90 -1.12
C ASP A 41 0.58 17.33 0.16
N HIS A 42 1.42 16.32 0.00
CA HIS A 42 2.13 15.68 1.11
C HIS A 42 3.25 16.56 1.69
N SER A 43 3.44 17.77 1.17
CA SER A 43 4.51 18.68 1.61
C SER A 43 4.39 19.04 3.11
N ASP A 44 3.19 19.24 3.60
CA ASP A 44 2.95 19.52 5.03
C ASP A 44 3.34 18.33 5.93
N SER A 45 3.13 17.10 5.46
CA SER A 45 3.49 15.89 6.19
C SER A 45 5.01 15.64 6.19
N ASP A 46 5.75 16.25 5.28
CA ASP A 46 7.18 16.08 5.06
C ASP A 46 7.99 17.30 5.52
N ASN A 47 7.48 18.08 6.47
CA ASN A 47 8.13 19.27 7.01
C ASN A 47 8.47 20.31 5.94
N GLY A 48 7.64 20.43 4.90
CA GLY A 48 7.87 21.34 3.76
C GLY A 48 8.95 20.86 2.78
N VAL A 49 9.36 19.60 2.83
CA VAL A 49 10.32 19.02 1.87
C VAL A 49 9.55 18.37 0.72
N ASP A 50 9.80 18.83 -0.50
CA ASP A 50 9.31 18.14 -1.69
C ASP A 50 10.19 16.94 -2.03
N LEU A 51 9.83 15.78 -1.49
CA LEU A 51 10.56 14.54 -1.74
C LEU A 51 10.40 14.04 -3.18
N SER A 52 9.31 14.41 -3.88
CA SER A 52 9.11 14.00 -5.27
C SER A 52 10.13 14.64 -6.23
N ALA A 53 10.65 15.82 -5.88
CA ALA A 53 11.72 16.47 -6.62
C ALA A 53 13.11 15.83 -6.38
N VAL A 54 13.27 15.10 -5.27
CA VAL A 54 14.55 14.50 -4.86
C VAL A 54 14.68 13.05 -5.33
N PHE A 55 13.56 12.33 -5.38
CA PHE A 55 13.54 10.89 -5.62
C PHE A 55 12.89 10.52 -6.94
N GLU A 56 13.55 9.66 -7.70
CA GLU A 56 13.01 8.97 -8.86
C GLU A 56 13.58 7.53 -8.88
N PRO A 57 12.71 6.51 -8.82
CA PRO A 57 11.26 6.57 -8.60
C PRO A 57 10.88 6.98 -7.17
N TYR A 58 9.67 7.49 -7.02
CA TYR A 58 9.08 7.91 -5.76
C TYR A 58 7.63 7.43 -5.66
N PHE A 59 7.28 6.78 -4.55
CA PHE A 59 5.92 6.32 -4.25
C PHE A 59 5.56 6.75 -2.84
N ARG A 60 4.33 7.22 -2.67
CA ARG A 60 3.80 7.70 -1.39
C ARG A 60 2.47 6.98 -1.09
N PRO A 61 2.52 5.72 -0.60
CA PRO A 61 1.31 4.94 -0.33
C PRO A 61 0.42 5.54 0.76
N ASP A 62 1.01 6.20 1.75
CA ASP A 62 0.34 6.90 2.84
C ASP A 62 1.24 7.99 3.44
N ALA A 63 0.71 8.75 4.41
CA ALA A 63 1.42 9.86 5.04
C ALA A 63 2.72 9.46 5.77
N ASN A 64 2.85 8.22 6.19
CA ASN A 64 4.01 7.73 6.96
C ASN A 64 4.93 6.79 6.17
N THR A 65 4.60 6.49 4.92
CA THR A 65 5.35 5.53 4.11
C THR A 65 5.87 6.16 2.82
N ILE A 66 7.18 6.10 2.65
CA ILE A 66 7.89 6.51 1.44
C ILE A 66 8.52 5.26 0.83
N VAL A 67 8.41 5.09 -0.48
CA VAL A 67 9.14 4.07 -1.23
C VAL A 67 9.91 4.72 -2.37
N CYS A 68 11.18 4.39 -2.49
CA CYS A 68 12.07 5.05 -3.46
C CYS A 68 13.12 4.09 -4.04
N GLY A 69 13.93 4.62 -4.95
CA GLY A 69 15.12 3.98 -5.48
C GLY A 69 16.33 4.10 -4.54
N ALA A 70 17.51 3.74 -5.06
CA ALA A 70 18.76 3.79 -4.33
C ALA A 70 19.04 5.18 -3.72
N LEU A 71 19.61 5.17 -2.52
CA LEU A 71 19.98 6.36 -1.78
C LEU A 71 21.40 6.84 -2.11
N ASN A 72 21.67 8.07 -1.74
CA ASN A 72 22.95 8.69 -1.58
C ASN A 72 22.92 9.61 -0.35
N GLU A 73 24.01 10.24 0.02
CA GLU A 73 24.06 11.08 1.23
C GLU A 73 23.08 12.27 1.19
N GLU A 74 22.86 12.88 0.02
CA GLU A 74 21.90 13.98 -0.17
C GLU A 74 20.48 13.51 0.07
N LYS A 75 20.10 12.34 -0.48
CA LYS A 75 18.79 11.73 -0.29
C LYS A 75 18.55 11.34 1.16
N VAL A 76 19.56 10.81 1.86
CA VAL A 76 19.49 10.52 3.29
C VAL A 76 19.21 11.79 4.09
N ALA A 77 19.89 12.89 3.78
CA ALA A 77 19.65 14.17 4.43
C ALA A 77 18.23 14.72 4.17
N ALA A 78 17.71 14.55 2.95
CA ALA A 78 16.35 14.94 2.59
C ALA A 78 15.30 14.14 3.37
N LEU A 79 15.48 12.81 3.52
CA LEU A 79 14.59 11.97 4.33
C LEU A 79 14.58 12.40 5.80
N ALA A 80 15.75 12.66 6.38
CA ALA A 80 15.85 13.12 7.77
C ALA A 80 15.12 14.47 7.96
N LYS A 81 15.32 15.42 7.03
CA LYS A 81 14.65 16.72 7.05
C LYS A 81 13.13 16.57 6.92
N ALA A 82 12.66 15.62 6.12
CA ALA A 82 11.24 15.29 5.97
C ALA A 82 10.63 14.58 7.19
N GLY A 83 11.41 14.33 8.24
CA GLY A 83 10.93 13.70 9.47
C GLY A 83 10.85 12.18 9.42
N VAL A 84 11.56 11.53 8.50
CA VAL A 84 11.70 10.07 8.48
C VAL A 84 12.45 9.61 9.73
N GLU A 85 11.98 8.54 10.34
CA GLU A 85 12.53 7.97 11.58
C GLU A 85 13.22 6.62 11.34
N LEU A 86 12.86 5.93 10.24
CA LEU A 86 13.37 4.62 9.88
C LEU A 86 13.65 4.53 8.39
N VAL A 87 14.80 3.99 8.03
CA VAL A 87 15.14 3.56 6.67
C VAL A 87 15.25 2.04 6.63
N ILE A 88 14.54 1.40 5.70
CA ILE A 88 14.61 -0.04 5.43
C ILE A 88 15.22 -0.24 4.05
N ASN A 89 16.37 -0.84 3.98
CA ASN A 89 17.08 -1.13 2.74
C ASN A 89 16.94 -2.60 2.34
N LEU A 90 16.44 -2.86 1.11
CA LEU A 90 16.33 -4.20 0.54
C LEU A 90 17.38 -4.47 -0.57
N GLN A 91 18.35 -3.59 -0.75
CA GLN A 91 19.46 -3.85 -1.68
C GLN A 91 20.40 -4.91 -1.12
N SER A 92 21.06 -5.64 -2.01
CA SER A 92 22.20 -6.47 -1.64
C SER A 92 23.41 -5.61 -1.27
N GLU A 93 24.37 -6.18 -0.55
CA GLU A 93 25.56 -5.45 -0.11
C GLU A 93 26.41 -4.94 -1.29
N ASP A 94 26.45 -5.69 -2.38
CA ASP A 94 27.16 -5.33 -3.61
C ASP A 94 26.52 -4.18 -4.40
N GLU A 95 25.26 -3.84 -4.11
CA GLU A 95 24.56 -2.68 -4.69
C GLU A 95 24.83 -1.37 -3.92
N LEU A 96 25.43 -1.45 -2.73
CA LEU A 96 25.67 -0.28 -1.89
C LEU A 96 26.87 0.54 -2.42
N SER A 97 26.63 1.80 -2.75
CA SER A 97 27.65 2.71 -3.26
C SER A 97 28.39 3.50 -2.18
N PHE A 98 27.90 3.47 -0.93
CA PHE A 98 28.46 4.18 0.23
C PHE A 98 28.06 3.47 1.53
N ASN A 99 28.62 3.91 2.66
CA ASN A 99 28.22 3.39 3.97
C ASN A 99 26.88 4.00 4.40
N GLU A 100 25.77 3.40 3.89
CA GLU A 100 24.44 3.89 4.09
C GLU A 100 23.98 3.84 5.55
N SER A 101 24.27 2.73 6.25
CA SER A 101 23.95 2.58 7.68
C SER A 101 24.52 3.75 8.50
N ALA A 102 25.82 4.02 8.35
CA ALA A 102 26.46 5.11 9.07
C ALA A 102 25.91 6.49 8.68
N ALA A 103 25.50 6.70 7.43
CA ALA A 103 24.92 7.97 7.00
C ALA A 103 23.51 8.16 7.59
N VAL A 104 22.67 7.13 7.58
CA VAL A 104 21.31 7.15 8.13
C VAL A 104 21.36 7.36 9.65
N GLU A 105 22.22 6.64 10.35
CA GLU A 105 22.38 6.78 11.82
C GLU A 105 22.91 8.16 12.21
N ARG A 106 23.89 8.70 11.48
CA ARG A 106 24.37 10.09 11.71
C ARG A 106 23.29 11.14 11.48
N ALA A 107 22.34 10.86 10.59
CA ALA A 107 21.19 11.72 10.35
C ALA A 107 20.06 11.57 11.39
N GLY A 108 20.25 10.72 12.41
CA GLY A 108 19.33 10.53 13.53
C GLY A 108 18.18 9.55 13.25
N MET A 109 18.25 8.78 12.18
CA MET A 109 17.26 7.77 11.81
C MET A 109 17.73 6.36 12.19
N SER A 110 16.78 5.45 12.42
CA SER A 110 17.08 4.01 12.54
C SER A 110 17.32 3.41 11.16
N TYR A 111 18.14 2.36 11.10
CA TYR A 111 18.46 1.65 9.86
C TYR A 111 18.24 0.15 10.00
N GLU A 112 17.51 -0.42 9.04
CA GLU A 112 17.29 -1.86 8.93
C GLU A 112 17.72 -2.33 7.53
N HIS A 113 18.57 -3.33 7.48
CA HIS A 113 19.04 -3.92 6.24
C HIS A 113 18.53 -5.36 6.09
N LEU A 114 17.69 -5.59 5.10
CA LEU A 114 17.15 -6.91 4.80
C LEU A 114 17.35 -7.20 3.30
N PRO A 115 18.53 -7.60 2.87
CA PRO A 115 18.85 -7.77 1.46
C PRO A 115 17.96 -8.82 0.79
N ILE A 116 17.49 -8.49 -0.42
CA ILE A 116 16.75 -9.36 -1.32
C ILE A 116 17.43 -9.30 -2.69
N ASN A 117 18.22 -10.33 -3.03
CA ASN A 117 19.04 -10.36 -4.24
C ASN A 117 18.25 -10.73 -5.52
N GLY A 118 16.95 -10.61 -5.51
CA GLY A 118 16.08 -10.88 -6.66
C GLY A 118 14.91 -11.76 -6.30
N ALA A 119 14.25 -12.29 -7.34
CA ALA A 119 13.04 -13.08 -7.18
C ALA A 119 13.25 -14.33 -6.31
N GLU A 120 14.39 -14.99 -6.43
CA GLU A 120 14.73 -16.23 -5.71
C GLU A 120 14.64 -16.08 -4.19
N GLU A 121 14.91 -14.88 -3.68
CA GLU A 121 14.91 -14.59 -2.25
C GLU A 121 13.56 -14.09 -1.72
N LEU A 122 12.58 -13.93 -2.55
CA LEU A 122 11.20 -13.65 -2.15
C LEU A 122 10.54 -14.89 -1.50
N LYS A 123 11.16 -15.39 -0.44
CA LYS A 123 10.74 -16.57 0.32
C LYS A 123 9.97 -16.18 1.56
N GLN A 124 9.16 -17.09 2.08
CA GLN A 124 8.31 -16.86 3.24
C GLN A 124 9.09 -16.34 4.46
N LEU A 125 10.24 -16.92 4.76
CA LEU A 125 11.07 -16.50 5.90
C LEU A 125 11.57 -15.06 5.73
N LYS A 126 11.93 -14.67 4.52
CA LYS A 126 12.35 -13.29 4.23
C LYS A 126 11.19 -12.31 4.40
N ILE A 127 9.99 -12.67 3.91
CA ILE A 127 8.79 -11.85 4.07
C ILE A 127 8.35 -11.79 5.55
N LEU A 128 8.53 -12.85 6.31
CA LEU A 128 8.28 -12.84 7.75
C LEU A 128 9.27 -11.91 8.49
N ALA A 129 10.55 -11.94 8.14
CA ALA A 129 11.54 -11.01 8.68
C ALA A 129 11.17 -9.55 8.36
N PHE A 130 10.76 -9.27 7.12
CA PHE A 130 10.25 -7.97 6.72
C PHE A 130 9.01 -7.54 7.53
N ASP A 131 8.05 -8.44 7.74
CA ASP A 131 6.87 -8.16 8.58
C ASP A 131 7.25 -7.83 10.03
N ASN A 132 8.25 -8.51 10.58
CA ASN A 132 8.74 -8.25 11.94
C ASN A 132 9.33 -6.85 12.06
N ILE A 133 10.13 -6.39 11.10
CA ILE A 133 10.64 -5.02 11.06
C ILE A 133 9.47 -4.02 11.04
N LEU A 134 8.52 -4.18 10.13
CA LEU A 134 7.35 -3.29 10.02
C LEU A 134 6.48 -3.28 11.29
N ARG A 135 6.45 -4.35 12.05
CA ARG A 135 5.73 -4.43 13.33
C ARG A 135 6.50 -3.77 14.47
N GLN A 136 7.81 -3.97 14.51
CA GLN A 136 8.70 -3.37 15.51
C GLN A 136 8.63 -1.83 15.45
N TYR A 137 8.59 -1.29 14.25
CA TYR A 137 8.57 0.16 14.01
C TYR A 137 7.17 0.69 13.67
N HIS A 138 6.13 0.02 14.15
CA HIS A 138 4.75 0.45 13.89
C HIS A 138 4.51 1.89 14.33
N GLY A 139 3.89 2.69 13.45
CA GLY A 139 3.58 4.10 13.70
C GLY A 139 4.73 5.08 13.40
N LYS A 140 5.92 4.60 13.07
CA LYS A 140 7.04 5.42 12.65
C LYS A 140 6.88 5.86 11.19
N LYS A 141 7.34 7.07 10.88
CA LYS A 141 7.49 7.51 9.50
C LYS A 141 8.71 6.84 8.91
N MET A 142 8.53 6.09 7.82
CA MET A 142 9.57 5.25 7.27
C MET A 142 9.79 5.46 5.77
N ALA A 143 11.03 5.28 5.36
CA ALA A 143 11.42 5.13 3.96
C ALA A 143 11.88 3.70 3.72
N MET A 144 11.28 3.04 2.73
CA MET A 144 11.70 1.73 2.25
C MET A 144 12.29 1.88 0.86
N HIS A 145 13.43 1.26 0.61
CA HIS A 145 14.03 1.35 -0.71
C HIS A 145 14.74 0.08 -1.16
N CYS A 146 15.01 0.05 -2.43
CA CYS A 146 15.92 -0.85 -3.13
C CYS A 146 16.48 -0.10 -4.35
N GLY A 147 16.92 -0.79 -5.41
CA GLY A 147 17.36 -0.09 -6.63
C GLY A 147 16.28 0.77 -7.30
N SER A 148 15.01 0.36 -7.25
CA SER A 148 13.90 1.02 -7.96
C SER A 148 12.52 0.90 -7.29
N GLY A 149 12.44 0.54 -6.01
CA GLY A 149 11.16 0.28 -5.32
C GLY A 149 10.54 -1.09 -5.61
N ASN A 150 10.93 -1.76 -6.68
CA ASN A 150 10.28 -2.99 -7.17
C ASN A 150 10.33 -4.16 -6.16
N ARG A 151 11.45 -4.37 -5.46
CA ARG A 151 11.58 -5.39 -4.40
C ARG A 151 10.76 -5.05 -3.16
N VAL A 152 10.65 -3.76 -2.84
CA VAL A 152 9.77 -3.27 -1.77
C VAL A 152 8.33 -3.61 -2.10
N GLY A 153 7.84 -3.25 -3.29
CA GLY A 153 6.50 -3.57 -3.74
C GLY A 153 6.21 -5.07 -3.75
N ALA A 154 7.18 -5.89 -4.17
CA ALA A 154 7.07 -7.35 -4.13
C ALA A 154 6.93 -7.87 -2.70
N ALA A 155 7.75 -7.40 -1.77
CA ALA A 155 7.69 -7.79 -0.36
C ALA A 155 6.35 -7.39 0.29
N ILE A 156 5.85 -6.19 -0.01
CA ILE A 156 4.55 -5.71 0.48
C ILE A 156 3.39 -6.56 -0.06
N ALA A 157 3.38 -6.89 -1.37
CA ALA A 157 2.35 -7.74 -1.96
C ALA A 157 2.35 -9.13 -1.33
N LEU A 158 3.51 -9.78 -1.23
CA LEU A 158 3.63 -11.10 -0.63
C LEU A 158 3.26 -11.09 0.86
N ARG A 159 3.65 -10.07 1.60
CA ARG A 159 3.21 -9.87 2.99
C ARG A 159 1.69 -9.77 3.07
N ALA A 160 1.06 -8.99 2.21
CA ALA A 160 -0.39 -8.81 2.20
C ALA A 160 -1.14 -10.12 1.92
N GLY A 161 -0.70 -10.89 0.92
CA GLY A 161 -1.32 -12.18 0.60
C GLY A 161 -0.98 -13.26 1.61
N TRP A 162 0.29 -13.43 1.91
CA TRP A 162 0.79 -14.56 2.69
C TRP A 162 0.57 -14.44 4.20
N LEU A 163 0.78 -13.26 4.75
CA LEU A 163 0.77 -13.06 6.21
C LEU A 163 -0.50 -12.35 6.70
N ARG A 164 -1.19 -11.64 5.81
CA ARG A 164 -2.40 -10.88 6.15
C ARG A 164 -3.67 -11.44 5.50
N GLY A 165 -3.57 -12.53 4.76
CA GLY A 165 -4.71 -13.21 4.14
C GLY A 165 -5.52 -12.34 3.17
N ARG A 166 -4.88 -11.35 2.55
CA ARG A 166 -5.57 -10.50 1.57
C ARG A 166 -5.77 -11.26 0.27
N LYS A 167 -6.89 -10.96 -0.41
CA LYS A 167 -7.16 -11.51 -1.75
C LYS A 167 -6.06 -11.08 -2.73
N MET A 168 -5.86 -11.87 -3.77
CA MET A 168 -4.84 -11.65 -4.81
C MET A 168 -4.84 -10.20 -5.32
N ASP A 169 -5.99 -9.71 -5.79
CA ASP A 169 -6.10 -8.37 -6.38
C ASP A 169 -5.66 -7.28 -5.38
N THR A 170 -6.14 -7.36 -4.13
CA THR A 170 -5.76 -6.42 -3.08
C THR A 170 -4.27 -6.51 -2.74
N ALA A 171 -3.69 -7.71 -2.73
CA ALA A 171 -2.26 -7.88 -2.46
C ALA A 171 -1.41 -7.27 -3.59
N MET A 172 -1.79 -7.52 -4.84
CA MET A 172 -1.11 -6.98 -6.02
C MET A 172 -1.22 -5.44 -6.09
N GLU A 173 -2.41 -4.89 -5.83
CA GLU A 173 -2.62 -3.44 -5.79
C GLU A 173 -1.75 -2.76 -4.72
N ARG A 174 -1.67 -3.33 -3.53
CA ARG A 174 -0.74 -2.85 -2.49
C ARG A 174 0.71 -2.90 -2.94
N GLY A 175 1.11 -3.96 -3.64
CA GLY A 175 2.44 -4.02 -4.22
C GLY A 175 2.70 -2.89 -5.20
N ARG A 176 1.76 -2.63 -6.10
CA ARG A 176 1.88 -1.56 -7.12
C ARG A 176 1.97 -0.18 -6.48
N SER A 177 1.16 0.11 -5.48
CA SER A 177 1.25 1.38 -4.73
C SER A 177 2.59 1.58 -4.02
N HIS A 178 3.35 0.50 -3.82
CA HIS A 178 4.69 0.50 -3.22
C HIS A 178 5.81 0.20 -4.23
N GLY A 179 5.56 0.41 -5.52
CA GLY A 179 6.57 0.33 -6.56
C GLY A 179 6.78 -1.04 -7.21
N LEU A 180 5.87 -2.00 -7.02
CA LEU A 180 5.90 -3.28 -7.75
C LEU A 180 5.72 -3.03 -9.25
N THR A 181 6.64 -3.52 -10.05
CA THR A 181 6.66 -3.40 -11.52
C THR A 181 7.14 -4.71 -12.16
N LYS A 182 8.45 -4.84 -12.40
CA LYS A 182 9.04 -5.99 -13.11
C LYS A 182 8.83 -7.35 -12.43
N LEU A 183 8.60 -7.37 -11.11
CA LEU A 183 8.35 -8.59 -10.34
C LEU A 183 6.88 -8.97 -10.24
N GLU A 184 5.96 -8.28 -10.91
CA GLU A 184 4.51 -8.54 -10.82
C GLU A 184 4.15 -9.98 -11.14
N GLN A 185 4.65 -10.52 -12.25
CA GLN A 185 4.34 -11.88 -12.65
C GLN A 185 4.87 -12.92 -11.65
N GLU A 186 6.06 -12.70 -11.14
CA GLU A 186 6.65 -13.59 -10.12
C GLU A 186 5.85 -13.56 -8.81
N VAL A 187 5.49 -12.37 -8.34
CA VAL A 187 4.66 -12.19 -7.14
C VAL A 187 3.29 -12.85 -7.32
N HIS A 188 2.65 -12.64 -8.48
CA HIS A 188 1.38 -13.27 -8.80
C HIS A 188 1.48 -14.79 -8.73
N ASN A 189 2.49 -15.37 -9.38
CA ASN A 189 2.70 -16.83 -9.39
C ASN A 189 2.91 -17.36 -7.96
N ARG A 190 3.68 -16.67 -7.14
CA ARG A 190 3.93 -17.06 -5.74
C ARG A 190 2.66 -16.99 -4.88
N LEU A 191 1.80 -16.03 -5.12
CA LEU A 191 0.52 -15.89 -4.41
C LEU A 191 -0.51 -16.96 -4.80
N LEU A 192 -0.37 -17.57 -5.98
CA LEU A 192 -1.23 -18.69 -6.43
C LEU A 192 -0.93 -20.00 -5.72
N VAL A 193 0.29 -20.19 -5.22
CA VAL A 193 0.70 -21.44 -4.56
C VAL A 193 0.10 -21.47 -3.14
N PRO A 194 -0.74 -22.45 -2.80
CA PRO A 194 -1.25 -22.63 -1.45
C PRO A 194 -0.10 -22.89 -0.45
N ARG A 195 -0.26 -22.43 0.77
CA ARG A 195 0.71 -22.60 1.86
C ARG A 195 0.11 -23.42 2.96
#